data_02f8f4761e276037e8b0f4e17d862c63
#
_entry.id   02f8f4761e276037e8b0f4e17d862c63
#
_cell.length_a   1.000
_cell.length_b   1.000
_cell.length_c   1.000
_cell.angle_alpha   90.00
_cell.angle_beta   90.00
_cell.angle_gamma   90.00
#
_symmetry.space_group_name_H-M   'P 1'
#
loop_
_entity.id
_entity.type
_entity.pdbx_description
1 polymer ?
#
loop_
_entity_poly.entity_id
_entity_poly.type
_entity_poly.pdbx_seq_one_letter_code
_entity_poly.pdbx_strand_id
1 'polypeptide(L)'
;MEFLTAHGADLLFYLFAALAVGGAIGVVTLRSPMYGALSLLVTFLAVAVLFLLRSAEFVGIVQIFVYGGGIMVLFLFVIMLVNLHKLPELKLFHGQTPFVLALGVALLALFGYFFVHIVFGPAFGQPEVFTTVPDLANAGNSQAVAWNLFKQQLLPFEIASIFLLVAMIGAVVLGRRQ
;
A
#
# COMPACT_ATOMS: atom_id res chain seq x y z
N MET A 1 7.14 32.23 -12.67
CA MET A 1 7.67 31.43 -11.55
C MET A 1 6.66 31.28 -10.42
N GLU A 2 5.84 32.27 -10.12
CA GLU A 2 4.81 32.19 -9.06
C GLU A 2 3.78 31.06 -9.23
N PHE A 3 3.41 30.73 -10.48
CA PHE A 3 2.46 29.64 -10.74
C PHE A 3 3.02 28.26 -10.33
N LEU A 4 4.31 28.02 -10.55
CA LEU A 4 4.98 26.76 -10.16
C LEU A 4 5.18 26.64 -8.65
N THR A 5 5.34 27.74 -7.93
CA THR A 5 5.46 27.70 -6.46
C THR A 5 4.10 27.56 -5.78
N ALA A 6 3.04 28.10 -6.35
CA ALA A 6 1.68 28.00 -5.80
C ALA A 6 1.05 26.60 -6.04
N HIS A 7 1.37 25.94 -7.16
CA HIS A 7 0.76 24.66 -7.56
C HIS A 7 1.75 23.50 -7.61
N GLY A 8 2.97 23.72 -7.15
CA GLY A 8 4.03 22.69 -7.22
C GLY A 8 3.68 21.41 -6.47
N ALA A 9 3.08 21.53 -5.29
CA ALA A 9 2.65 20.36 -4.49
C ALA A 9 1.53 19.57 -5.19
N ASP A 10 0.58 20.28 -5.82
CA ASP A 10 -0.52 19.65 -6.54
C ASP A 10 -0.02 18.92 -7.80
N LEU A 11 0.90 19.53 -8.53
CA LEU A 11 1.52 18.92 -9.71
C LEU A 11 2.29 17.65 -9.35
N LEU A 12 3.07 17.68 -8.27
CA LEU A 12 3.77 16.50 -7.76
C LEU A 12 2.78 15.43 -7.32
N PHE A 13 1.71 15.82 -6.64
CA PHE A 13 0.67 14.88 -6.23
C PHE A 13 0.05 14.15 -7.44
N TYR A 14 -0.39 14.89 -8.47
CA TYR A 14 -0.98 14.27 -9.66
C TYR A 14 0.02 13.42 -10.45
N LEU A 15 1.29 13.83 -10.52
CA LEU A 15 2.34 13.06 -11.15
C LEU A 15 2.54 11.70 -10.47
N PHE A 16 2.72 11.69 -9.14
CA PHE A 16 2.93 10.45 -8.39
C PHE A 16 1.66 9.62 -8.27
N ALA A 17 0.47 10.24 -8.22
CA ALA A 17 -0.80 9.53 -8.29
C ALA A 17 -0.97 8.81 -9.63
N ALA A 18 -0.66 9.47 -10.76
CA ALA A 18 -0.70 8.86 -12.08
C ALA A 18 0.33 7.73 -12.22
N LEU A 19 1.53 7.92 -11.65
CA LEU A 19 2.58 6.89 -11.63
C LEU A 19 2.15 5.66 -10.79
N ALA A 20 1.51 5.88 -9.64
CA ALA A 20 0.99 4.80 -8.79
C ALA A 20 -0.12 4.00 -9.50
N VAL A 21 -1.08 4.70 -10.11
CA VAL A 21 -2.17 4.04 -10.87
C VAL A 21 -1.63 3.33 -12.10
N GLY A 22 -0.76 3.97 -12.88
CA GLY A 22 -0.12 3.38 -14.05
C GLY A 22 0.71 2.14 -13.70
N GLY A 23 1.46 2.20 -12.61
CA GLY A 23 2.20 1.06 -12.07
C GLY A 23 1.26 -0.08 -11.63
N ALA A 24 0.17 0.22 -10.92
CA ALA A 24 -0.82 -0.77 -10.51
C ALA A 24 -1.49 -1.47 -11.71
N ILE A 25 -1.82 -0.71 -12.75
CA ILE A 25 -2.33 -1.29 -14.01
C ILE A 25 -1.26 -2.18 -14.65
N GLY A 26 0.00 -1.75 -14.64
CA GLY A 26 1.13 -2.54 -15.14
C GLY A 26 1.26 -3.89 -14.44
N VAL A 27 1.07 -3.96 -13.11
CA VAL A 27 1.11 -5.22 -12.35
C VAL A 27 0.12 -6.25 -12.90
N VAL A 28 -1.08 -5.82 -13.26
CA VAL A 28 -2.15 -6.71 -13.71
C VAL A 28 -2.03 -7.07 -15.19
N THR A 29 -1.51 -6.15 -16.01
CA THR A 29 -1.51 -6.29 -17.48
C THR A 29 -0.23 -6.91 -18.04
N LEU A 30 0.89 -6.79 -17.34
CA LEU A 30 2.17 -7.31 -17.79
C LEU A 30 2.19 -8.84 -17.72
N ARG A 31 2.53 -9.48 -18.82
CA ARG A 31 2.58 -10.95 -18.93
C ARG A 31 3.75 -11.58 -18.18
N SER A 32 4.84 -10.86 -18.02
CA SER A 32 6.03 -11.36 -17.32
C SER A 32 5.93 -11.05 -15.83
N PRO A 33 6.00 -12.05 -14.95
CA PRO A 33 5.98 -11.83 -13.50
C PRO A 33 7.07 -10.90 -12.99
N MET A 34 8.24 -10.90 -13.64
CA MET A 34 9.35 -10.02 -13.29
C MET A 34 9.02 -8.55 -13.56
N TYR A 35 8.46 -8.25 -14.75
CA TYR A 35 8.03 -6.88 -15.07
C TYR A 35 6.84 -6.44 -14.21
N GLY A 36 5.91 -7.37 -13.88
CA GLY A 36 4.85 -7.10 -12.93
C GLY A 36 5.38 -6.72 -11.55
N ALA A 37 6.37 -7.45 -11.04
CA ALA A 37 7.00 -7.14 -9.77
C ALA A 37 7.75 -5.80 -9.78
N LEU A 38 8.47 -5.47 -10.85
CA LEU A 38 9.10 -4.15 -11.00
C LEU A 38 8.07 -3.03 -11.07
N SER A 39 6.95 -3.25 -11.75
CA SER A 39 5.82 -2.30 -11.80
C SER A 39 5.22 -2.06 -10.41
N LEU A 40 5.11 -3.12 -9.59
CA LEU A 40 4.65 -3.04 -8.21
C LEU A 40 5.63 -2.24 -7.33
N LEU A 41 6.94 -2.42 -7.53
CA LEU A 41 7.96 -1.64 -6.84
C LEU A 41 7.82 -0.15 -7.15
N VAL A 42 7.64 0.21 -8.43
CA VAL A 42 7.40 1.60 -8.84
C VAL A 42 6.14 2.16 -8.18
N THR A 43 5.07 1.36 -8.12
CA THR A 43 3.82 1.74 -7.43
C THR A 43 4.07 2.04 -5.96
N PHE A 44 4.81 1.19 -5.25
CA PHE A 44 5.11 1.40 -3.83
C PHE A 44 5.96 2.64 -3.57
N LEU A 45 6.94 2.91 -4.44
CA LEU A 45 7.74 4.13 -4.33
C LEU A 45 6.91 5.39 -4.61
N ALA A 46 6.03 5.35 -5.59
CA ALA A 46 5.11 6.45 -5.87
C ALA A 46 4.18 6.72 -4.68
N VAL A 47 3.60 5.67 -4.07
CA VAL A 47 2.76 5.79 -2.88
C VAL A 47 3.54 6.34 -1.68
N ALA A 48 4.81 5.96 -1.51
CA ALA A 48 5.65 6.52 -0.45
C ALA A 48 5.81 8.05 -0.58
N VAL A 49 6.01 8.54 -1.81
CA VAL A 49 6.08 9.99 -2.06
C VAL A 49 4.73 10.66 -1.76
N LEU A 50 3.61 10.04 -2.10
CA LEU A 50 2.28 10.57 -1.76
C LEU A 50 2.09 10.68 -0.24
N PHE A 51 2.59 9.74 0.56
CA PHE A 51 2.59 9.85 2.02
C PHE A 51 3.44 11.03 2.51
N LEU A 52 4.63 11.23 1.93
CA LEU A 52 5.50 12.37 2.28
C LEU A 52 4.82 13.70 1.95
N LEU A 53 4.16 13.82 0.79
CA LEU A 53 3.41 15.01 0.40
C LEU A 53 2.22 15.29 1.35
N ARG A 54 1.71 14.27 2.04
CA ARG A 54 0.64 14.41 3.04
C ARG A 54 1.16 14.57 4.47
N SER A 55 2.44 14.87 4.65
CA SER A 55 3.11 15.01 5.96
C SER A 55 3.02 13.74 6.83
N ALA A 56 2.82 12.58 6.20
CA ALA A 56 2.84 11.28 6.85
C ALA A 56 4.24 10.64 6.73
N GLU A 57 5.25 11.32 7.25
CA GLU A 57 6.66 10.97 7.07
C GLU A 57 6.99 9.57 7.57
N PHE A 58 6.50 9.20 8.75
CA PHE A 58 6.73 7.89 9.33
C PHE A 58 6.20 6.77 8.41
N VAL A 59 4.97 6.91 7.92
CA VAL A 59 4.34 5.91 7.04
C VAL A 59 5.07 5.85 5.70
N GLY A 60 5.47 7.01 5.14
CA GLY A 60 6.25 7.08 3.90
C GLY A 60 7.58 6.35 4.00
N ILE A 61 8.30 6.52 5.12
CA ILE A 61 9.56 5.82 5.38
C ILE A 61 9.32 4.31 5.52
N VAL A 62 8.32 3.89 6.29
CA VAL A 62 7.94 2.47 6.43
C VAL A 62 7.57 1.87 5.08
N GLN A 63 6.85 2.60 4.22
CA GLN A 63 6.53 2.17 2.85
C GLN A 63 7.79 1.85 2.04
N ILE A 64 8.82 2.68 2.12
CA ILE A 64 10.08 2.44 1.38
C ILE A 64 10.85 1.26 1.98
N PHE A 65 11.05 1.23 3.31
CA PHE A 65 11.90 0.22 3.92
C PHE A 65 11.25 -1.16 3.99
N VAL A 66 9.97 -1.24 4.35
CA VAL A 66 9.28 -2.54 4.51
C VAL A 66 8.75 -3.03 3.18
N TYR A 67 7.92 -2.24 2.49
CA TYR A 67 7.31 -2.69 1.23
C TYR A 67 8.29 -2.67 0.07
N GLY A 68 9.00 -1.56 -0.15
CA GLY A 68 9.98 -1.44 -1.23
C GLY A 68 11.25 -2.25 -0.97
N GLY A 69 11.78 -2.22 0.25
CA GLY A 69 13.02 -2.89 0.62
C GLY A 69 12.81 -4.36 1.00
N GLY A 70 12.12 -4.64 2.11
CA GLY A 70 12.00 -6.00 2.64
C GLY A 70 11.18 -6.92 1.76
N ILE A 71 9.91 -6.57 1.56
CA ILE A 71 8.93 -7.45 0.90
C ILE A 71 9.23 -7.58 -0.59
N MET A 72 9.44 -6.46 -1.29
CA MET A 72 9.62 -6.49 -2.75
C MET A 72 10.94 -7.12 -3.18
N VAL A 73 12.02 -6.87 -2.44
CA VAL A 73 13.31 -7.51 -2.73
C VAL A 73 13.20 -9.03 -2.55
N LEU A 74 12.57 -9.48 -1.44
CA LEU A 74 12.33 -10.90 -1.23
C LEU A 74 11.45 -11.50 -2.34
N PHE A 75 10.39 -10.81 -2.74
CA PHE A 75 9.48 -11.25 -3.80
C PHE A 75 10.18 -11.36 -5.16
N LEU A 76 11.04 -10.40 -5.51
CA LEU A 76 11.86 -10.45 -6.71
C LEU A 76 12.82 -11.65 -6.70
N PHE A 77 13.48 -11.93 -5.57
CA PHE A 77 14.31 -13.11 -5.43
C PHE A 77 13.53 -14.40 -5.63
N VAL A 78 12.35 -14.52 -5.02
CA VAL A 78 11.50 -15.71 -5.17
C VAL A 78 11.09 -15.91 -6.63
N ILE A 79 10.63 -14.87 -7.33
CA ILE A 79 10.25 -14.95 -8.74
C ILE A 79 11.44 -15.34 -9.63
N MET A 80 12.63 -14.84 -9.32
CA MET A 80 13.84 -15.18 -10.07
C MET A 80 14.26 -16.64 -9.87
N LEU A 81 14.05 -17.20 -8.66
CA LEU A 81 14.40 -18.59 -8.35
C LEU A 81 13.36 -19.59 -8.89
N VAL A 82 12.11 -19.21 -9.02
CA VAL A 82 11.04 -20.08 -9.52
C VAL A 82 11.06 -20.10 -11.05
N ASN A 83 11.21 -21.32 -11.63
CA ASN A 83 11.15 -21.51 -13.07
C ASN A 83 9.70 -21.47 -13.56
N LEU A 84 9.22 -20.27 -13.91
CA LEU A 84 7.85 -20.02 -14.36
C LEU A 84 7.54 -20.48 -15.79
N HIS A 85 8.57 -20.87 -16.57
CA HIS A 85 8.40 -21.33 -17.96
C HIS A 85 7.72 -22.70 -18.07
N LYS A 86 7.59 -23.43 -16.98
CA LYS A 86 6.95 -24.75 -16.95
C LYS A 86 5.48 -24.73 -16.55
N LEU A 87 4.90 -23.56 -16.35
CA LEU A 87 3.47 -23.46 -16.03
C LEU A 87 2.64 -23.70 -17.30
N PRO A 88 1.65 -24.61 -17.26
CA PRO A 88 0.76 -24.82 -18.40
C PRO A 88 -0.01 -23.55 -18.72
N GLU A 89 -0.21 -23.29 -20.01
CA GLU A 89 -1.04 -22.16 -20.46
C GLU A 89 -2.46 -22.30 -19.90
N LEU A 90 -2.79 -21.49 -18.93
CA LEU A 90 -4.14 -21.46 -18.37
C LEU A 90 -5.06 -20.76 -19.37
N LYS A 91 -6.17 -21.42 -19.72
CA LYS A 91 -7.21 -20.81 -20.52
C LYS A 91 -7.79 -19.61 -19.75
N LEU A 92 -7.62 -18.40 -20.30
CA LEU A 92 -8.06 -17.13 -19.69
C LEU A 92 -9.59 -17.04 -19.49
N PHE A 93 -10.37 -17.82 -20.23
CA PHE A 93 -11.82 -17.80 -20.16
C PHE A 93 -12.36 -19.16 -19.69
N HIS A 94 -12.86 -19.19 -18.48
CA HIS A 94 -13.62 -20.31 -17.92
C HIS A 94 -15.12 -19.97 -17.94
N GLY A 95 -16.00 -20.95 -17.83
CA GLY A 95 -17.44 -20.73 -17.78
C GLY A 95 -17.92 -19.79 -16.65
N GLN A 96 -17.06 -19.51 -15.67
CA GLN A 96 -17.31 -18.59 -14.55
C GLN A 96 -16.97 -17.12 -14.85
N THR A 97 -16.37 -16.83 -16.02
CA THR A 97 -15.94 -15.46 -16.39
C THR A 97 -17.05 -14.40 -16.28
N PRO A 98 -18.31 -14.65 -16.73
CA PRO A 98 -19.37 -13.66 -16.60
C PRO A 98 -19.74 -13.35 -15.15
N PHE A 99 -19.70 -14.36 -14.27
CA PHE A 99 -19.96 -14.17 -12.84
C PHE A 99 -18.87 -13.34 -12.17
N VAL A 100 -17.59 -13.61 -12.46
CA VAL A 100 -16.45 -12.85 -11.93
C VAL A 100 -16.48 -11.41 -12.43
N LEU A 101 -16.82 -11.19 -13.70
CA LEU A 101 -16.98 -9.85 -14.28
C LEU A 101 -18.10 -9.07 -13.58
N ALA A 102 -19.26 -9.70 -13.38
CA ALA A 102 -20.39 -9.09 -12.69
C ALA A 102 -20.04 -8.71 -11.24
N LEU A 103 -19.34 -9.60 -10.53
CA LEU A 103 -18.85 -9.33 -9.17
C LEU A 103 -17.83 -8.18 -9.16
N GLY A 104 -16.90 -8.14 -10.11
CA GLY A 104 -15.93 -7.06 -10.26
C GLY A 104 -16.59 -5.71 -10.51
N VAL A 105 -17.58 -5.66 -11.41
CA VAL A 105 -18.36 -4.44 -11.67
C VAL A 105 -19.17 -4.03 -10.43
N ALA A 106 -19.78 -4.97 -9.72
CA ALA A 106 -20.51 -4.68 -8.48
C ALA A 106 -19.60 -4.09 -7.40
N LEU A 107 -18.39 -4.63 -7.24
CA LEU A 107 -17.39 -4.10 -6.30
C LEU A 107 -16.93 -2.70 -6.72
N LEU A 108 -16.64 -2.46 -8.00
CA LEU A 108 -16.29 -1.13 -8.50
C LEU A 108 -17.42 -0.11 -8.28
N ALA A 109 -18.67 -0.50 -8.50
CA ALA A 109 -19.82 0.35 -8.25
C ALA A 109 -19.98 0.67 -6.76
N LEU A 110 -19.77 -0.32 -5.89
CA LEU A 110 -19.79 -0.15 -4.44
C LEU A 110 -18.68 0.81 -3.98
N PHE A 111 -17.45 0.61 -4.45
CA PHE A 111 -16.34 1.52 -4.16
C PHE A 111 -16.60 2.94 -4.68
N GLY A 112 -17.13 3.07 -5.90
CA GLY A 112 -17.51 4.35 -6.48
C GLY A 112 -18.58 5.06 -5.66
N TYR A 113 -19.60 4.32 -5.21
CA TYR A 113 -20.65 4.86 -4.33
C TYR A 113 -20.06 5.37 -3.01
N PHE A 114 -19.23 4.57 -2.33
CA PHE A 114 -18.56 5.01 -1.10
C PHE A 114 -17.63 6.21 -1.34
N PHE A 115 -16.89 6.21 -2.43
CA PHE A 115 -15.99 7.30 -2.79
C PHE A 115 -16.76 8.63 -2.97
N VAL A 116 -17.87 8.60 -3.70
CA VAL A 116 -18.73 9.77 -3.90
C VAL A 116 -19.30 10.24 -2.56
N HIS A 117 -19.76 9.32 -1.70
CA HIS A 117 -20.28 9.68 -0.38
C HIS A 117 -19.21 10.23 0.58
N ILE A 118 -17.96 9.76 0.46
CA ILE A 118 -16.85 10.28 1.26
C ILE A 118 -16.40 11.66 0.77
N VAL A 119 -16.35 11.87 -0.56
CA VAL A 119 -15.85 13.11 -1.15
C VAL A 119 -16.90 14.22 -1.13
N PHE A 120 -18.17 13.88 -1.38
CA PHE A 120 -19.26 14.84 -1.53
C PHE A 120 -20.31 14.75 -0.42
N GLY A 121 -20.22 13.74 0.46
CA GLY A 121 -21.13 13.58 1.60
C GLY A 121 -20.85 14.57 2.72
N PRO A 122 -21.79 14.74 3.67
CA PRO A 122 -21.52 15.47 4.91
C PRO A 122 -20.31 14.81 5.55
N ALA A 123 -19.26 15.58 5.75
CA ALA A 123 -17.96 15.12 6.21
C ALA A 123 -18.13 14.07 7.32
N PHE A 124 -17.68 12.85 7.07
CA PHE A 124 -17.37 11.94 8.17
C PHE A 124 -16.53 12.75 9.17
N GLY A 125 -17.08 12.87 10.39
CA GLY A 125 -16.66 13.77 11.42
C GLY A 125 -15.23 14.21 11.26
N GLN A 126 -14.99 15.49 11.33
CA GLN A 126 -13.65 16.02 11.19
C GLN A 126 -12.70 15.07 11.91
N PRO A 127 -11.65 14.55 11.27
CA PRO A 127 -10.71 13.74 12.00
C PRO A 127 -10.36 14.52 13.24
N GLU A 128 -10.63 13.96 14.43
CA GLU A 128 -10.15 14.55 15.66
C GLU A 128 -8.64 14.58 15.48
N VAL A 129 -8.20 15.74 14.98
CA VAL A 129 -6.78 15.98 14.79
C VAL A 129 -6.22 15.79 16.20
N PHE A 130 -5.12 15.08 16.34
CA PHE A 130 -4.36 14.85 17.58
C PHE A 130 -3.98 16.14 18.33
N THR A 131 -4.61 17.26 18.01
CA THR A 131 -4.48 18.59 18.62
C THR A 131 -5.02 18.67 20.05
N THR A 132 -5.71 17.63 20.53
CA THR A 132 -6.21 17.58 21.92
C THR A 132 -5.15 17.17 22.95
N VAL A 133 -3.97 16.77 22.54
CA VAL A 133 -2.85 16.51 23.45
C VAL A 133 -1.85 17.68 23.36
N PRO A 134 -1.86 18.59 24.35
CA PRO A 134 -1.06 19.81 24.32
C PRO A 134 0.46 19.56 24.09
N ASP A 135 0.95 18.42 24.56
CA ASP A 135 2.35 18.01 24.43
C ASP A 135 2.73 17.59 23.00
N LEU A 136 1.75 17.33 22.13
CA LEU A 136 1.96 16.88 20.73
C LEU A 136 1.76 17.99 19.69
N ALA A 137 1.32 19.18 20.09
CA ALA A 137 1.11 20.28 19.15
C ALA A 137 2.38 20.70 18.38
N ASN A 138 3.56 20.43 18.95
CA ASN A 138 4.86 20.68 18.35
C ASN A 138 5.66 19.40 18.08
N ALA A 139 5.04 18.22 18.24
CA ALA A 139 5.71 16.96 18.01
C ALA A 139 5.75 16.62 16.50
N GLY A 140 6.86 16.04 16.06
CA GLY A 140 6.95 15.50 14.71
C GLY A 140 6.00 14.33 14.48
N ASN A 141 5.68 14.03 13.20
CA ASN A 141 4.79 12.95 12.82
C ASN A 141 5.16 11.60 13.49
N SER A 142 6.44 11.25 13.56
CA SER A 142 6.92 10.02 14.18
C SER A 142 6.63 9.95 15.68
N GLN A 143 6.72 11.07 16.39
CA GLN A 143 6.41 11.14 17.83
C GLN A 143 4.90 10.98 18.07
N ALA A 144 4.07 11.60 17.24
CA ALA A 144 2.62 11.47 17.32
C ALA A 144 2.16 10.02 17.10
N VAL A 145 2.74 9.35 16.09
CA VAL A 145 2.47 7.93 15.84
C VAL A 145 2.92 7.06 17.00
N ALA A 146 4.12 7.28 17.53
CA ALA A 146 4.64 6.53 18.67
C ALA A 146 3.77 6.71 19.91
N TRP A 147 3.34 7.94 20.21
CA TRP A 147 2.44 8.22 21.32
C TRP A 147 1.11 7.45 21.19
N ASN A 148 0.48 7.53 20.00
CA ASN A 148 -0.76 6.82 19.75
C ASN A 148 -0.59 5.30 19.91
N LEU A 149 0.49 4.75 19.36
CA LEU A 149 0.79 3.32 19.40
C LEU A 149 0.95 2.80 20.83
N PHE A 150 1.74 3.51 21.65
CA PHE A 150 2.07 3.06 23.02
C PHE A 150 1.08 3.49 24.10
N LYS A 151 0.24 4.50 23.86
CA LYS A 151 -0.74 4.98 24.84
C LYS A 151 -2.16 4.54 24.54
N GLN A 152 -2.57 4.55 23.27
CA GLN A 152 -3.95 4.25 22.89
C GLN A 152 -4.12 2.88 22.23
N GLN A 153 -3.06 2.38 21.55
CA GLN A 153 -3.12 1.15 20.76
C GLN A 153 -2.13 0.08 21.25
N LEU A 154 -1.87 0.05 22.56
CA LEU A 154 -0.91 -0.89 23.15
C LEU A 154 -1.29 -2.36 22.88
N LEU A 155 -2.57 -2.71 23.07
CA LEU A 155 -3.04 -4.08 22.88
C LEU A 155 -2.94 -4.57 21.42
N PRO A 156 -3.39 -3.82 20.40
CA PRO A 156 -3.12 -4.16 19.00
C PRO A 156 -1.63 -4.28 18.68
N PHE A 157 -0.77 -3.45 19.29
CA PHE A 157 0.68 -3.52 19.11
C PHE A 157 1.26 -4.84 19.68
N GLU A 158 0.84 -5.26 20.87
CA GLU A 158 1.27 -6.54 21.45
C GLU A 158 0.80 -7.73 20.62
N ILE A 159 -0.44 -7.72 20.13
CA ILE A 159 -0.97 -8.76 19.24
C ILE A 159 -0.16 -8.83 17.95
N ALA A 160 0.17 -7.69 17.35
CA ALA A 160 1.00 -7.65 16.14
C ALA A 160 2.39 -8.25 16.37
N SER A 161 3.01 -8.02 17.54
CA SER A 161 4.31 -8.62 17.89
C SER A 161 4.25 -10.16 17.98
N ILE A 162 3.15 -10.70 18.49
CA ILE A 162 2.92 -12.16 18.55
C ILE A 162 2.77 -12.73 17.15
N PHE A 163 2.01 -12.06 16.26
CA PHE A 163 1.88 -12.49 14.87
C PHE A 163 3.21 -12.50 14.13
N LEU A 164 4.06 -11.49 14.34
CA LEU A 164 5.40 -11.45 13.76
C LEU A 164 6.27 -12.61 14.26
N LEU A 165 6.21 -12.90 15.57
CA LEU A 165 6.92 -14.05 16.15
C LEU A 165 6.47 -15.37 15.51
N VAL A 166 5.16 -15.59 15.42
CA VAL A 166 4.58 -16.81 14.82
C VAL A 166 4.94 -16.91 13.35
N ALA A 167 4.90 -15.80 12.61
CA ALA A 167 5.29 -15.77 11.20
C ALA A 167 6.77 -16.15 11.03
N MET A 168 7.66 -15.64 11.89
CA MET A 168 9.08 -15.98 11.86
C MET A 168 9.33 -17.47 12.17
N ILE A 169 8.69 -18.01 13.20
CA ILE A 169 8.78 -19.44 13.53
C ILE A 169 8.23 -20.28 12.37
N GLY A 170 7.08 -19.90 11.80
CA GLY A 170 6.47 -20.59 10.67
C GLY A 170 7.39 -20.61 9.44
N ALA A 171 8.02 -19.48 9.12
CA ALA A 171 8.98 -19.40 8.01
C ALA A 171 10.18 -20.35 8.21
N VAL A 172 10.74 -20.43 9.43
CA VAL A 172 11.86 -21.33 9.75
C VAL A 172 11.43 -22.78 9.68
N VAL A 173 10.27 -23.13 10.24
CA VAL A 173 9.76 -24.53 10.25
C VAL A 173 9.46 -25.01 8.84
N LEU A 174 8.80 -24.18 8.01
CA LEU A 174 8.47 -24.54 6.62
C LEU A 174 9.71 -24.55 5.69
N GLY A 175 10.68 -23.69 5.96
CA GLY A 175 11.92 -23.61 5.19
C GLY A 175 12.95 -24.69 5.54
N ARG A 176 12.76 -25.42 6.64
CA ARG A 176 13.69 -26.47 7.07
C ARG A 176 13.54 -27.69 6.17
N ARG A 177 14.59 -28.03 5.41
CA ARG A 177 14.68 -29.32 4.70
C ARG A 177 14.72 -30.46 5.74
N GLN A 178 13.84 -31.43 5.59
CA GLN A 178 13.97 -32.74 6.23
C GLN A 178 15.04 -33.54 5.52
#